data_572d38aead2af23803fb974b5dcb6933
#
_entry.id   572d38aead2af23803fb974b5dcb6933
#
_cell.length_a   1.000
_cell.length_b   1.000
_cell.length_c   1.000
_cell.angle_alpha   90.00
_cell.angle_beta   90.00
_cell.angle_gamma   90.00
#
_symmetry.space_group_name_H-M   'P 1'
#
loop_
_entity.id
_entity.type
_entity.pdbx_description
1 polymer ?
#
loop_
_entity_poly.entity_id
_entity_poly.type
_entity_poly.pdbx_seq_one_letter_code
_entity_poly.pdbx_strand_id
1 'polypeptide(L)'
;MTKSDILLAALTGSYPAGFRIALKLVLDWECELNHVTGEIEWENVEHDSGGPTFAGLLLKEGEVSQNPDPHEIARVYYENYWQKLSGLPVLVQEILFFEGVNIGIETAVKYLQLACNDYGARLNADGELGDKTRQAAFAVPDQEGLCMAFLGKIRKHYEQIVNDHPSQEKFLAGWKNRLDAAKGLLA
;
A
#
# COMPACT_ATOMS: atom_id res chain seq x y z
N MET A 1 -11.13 2.64 -19.35
CA MET A 1 -10.55 3.46 -18.23
C MET A 1 -9.05 3.27 -18.18
N THR A 2 -8.29 4.32 -17.98
CA THR A 2 -6.83 4.30 -17.86
C THR A 2 -6.40 4.72 -16.43
N LYS A 3 -5.14 4.45 -16.06
CA LYS A 3 -4.55 4.99 -14.82
C LYS A 3 -4.64 6.51 -14.77
N SER A 4 -4.46 7.18 -15.91
CA SER A 4 -4.54 8.65 -16.02
C SER A 4 -5.94 9.18 -15.69
N ASP A 5 -7.00 8.46 -16.04
CA ASP A 5 -8.36 8.84 -15.69
C ASP A 5 -8.58 8.81 -14.17
N ILE A 6 -8.06 7.80 -13.50
CA ILE A 6 -8.13 7.69 -12.02
C ILE A 6 -7.33 8.82 -11.35
N LEU A 7 -6.13 9.10 -11.84
CA LEU A 7 -5.29 10.18 -11.30
C LEU A 7 -5.91 11.57 -11.52
N LEU A 8 -6.56 11.78 -12.67
CA LEU A 8 -7.31 13.01 -12.93
C LEU A 8 -8.52 13.12 -11.98
N ALA A 9 -9.25 12.03 -11.76
CA ALA A 9 -10.34 11.99 -10.80
C ALA A 9 -9.84 12.29 -9.37
N ALA A 10 -8.68 11.75 -8.98
CA ALA A 10 -8.06 12.06 -7.69
C ALA A 10 -7.63 13.54 -7.60
N LEU A 11 -7.18 14.15 -8.68
CA LEU A 11 -6.83 15.57 -8.71
C LEU A 11 -8.08 16.46 -8.59
N THR A 12 -9.13 16.17 -9.35
CA THR A 12 -10.38 16.95 -9.36
C THR A 12 -11.22 16.74 -8.10
N GLY A 13 -11.09 15.58 -7.44
CA GLY A 13 -11.74 15.26 -6.18
C GLY A 13 -11.11 15.95 -4.96
N SER A 14 -10.11 16.82 -5.15
CA SER A 14 -9.46 17.59 -4.08
C SER A 14 -8.82 16.75 -2.97
N TYR A 15 -8.36 15.56 -3.29
CA TYR A 15 -7.63 14.71 -2.34
C TYR A 15 -6.23 15.29 -2.02
N PRO A 16 -5.65 14.96 -0.84
CA PRO A 16 -4.33 15.44 -0.44
C PRO A 16 -3.22 15.09 -1.45
N ALA A 17 -2.20 15.95 -1.56
CA ALA A 17 -1.09 15.74 -2.50
C ALA A 17 -0.37 14.41 -2.25
N GLY A 18 -0.07 14.07 -0.98
CA GLY A 18 0.57 12.80 -0.62
C GLY A 18 -0.26 11.58 -1.06
N PHE A 19 -1.58 11.64 -0.90
CA PHE A 19 -2.44 10.56 -1.42
C PHE A 19 -2.28 10.39 -2.93
N ARG A 20 -2.29 11.47 -3.70
CA ARG A 20 -2.18 11.40 -5.17
C ARG A 20 -0.82 10.85 -5.62
N ILE A 21 0.25 11.22 -4.92
CA ILE A 21 1.60 10.71 -5.18
C ILE A 21 1.64 9.20 -4.92
N ALA A 22 1.19 8.77 -3.76
CA ALA A 22 1.19 7.36 -3.39
C ALA A 22 0.20 6.52 -4.21
N LEU A 23 -0.98 7.07 -4.57
CA LEU A 23 -1.95 6.41 -5.45
C LEU A 23 -1.36 6.13 -6.83
N LYS A 24 -0.57 7.07 -7.39
CA LYS A 24 0.09 6.82 -8.67
C LYS A 24 0.97 5.56 -8.59
N LEU A 25 1.76 5.44 -7.54
CA LEU A 25 2.63 4.27 -7.34
C LEU A 25 1.79 2.99 -7.15
N VAL A 26 0.71 3.04 -6.36
CA VAL A 26 -0.21 1.91 -6.20
C VAL A 26 -0.74 1.46 -7.56
N LEU A 27 -1.29 2.37 -8.38
CA LEU A 27 -1.84 2.03 -9.69
C LEU A 27 -0.78 1.48 -10.65
N ASP A 28 0.48 1.88 -10.51
CA ASP A 28 1.58 1.35 -11.32
C ASP A 28 1.88 -0.13 -10.98
N TRP A 29 1.50 -0.57 -9.79
CA TRP A 29 1.74 -1.93 -9.32
C TRP A 29 0.49 -2.83 -9.32
N GLU A 30 -0.69 -2.27 -9.09
CA GLU A 30 -1.94 -3.02 -8.94
C GLU A 30 -2.77 -3.11 -10.23
N CYS A 31 -2.43 -2.31 -11.28
CA CYS A 31 -3.23 -2.33 -12.50
C CYS A 31 -2.60 -3.19 -13.58
N GLU A 32 -3.29 -4.27 -13.96
CA GLU A 32 -3.03 -4.92 -15.23
C GLU A 32 -3.61 -4.10 -16.39
N LEU A 33 -2.83 -3.94 -17.45
CA LEU A 33 -3.19 -3.11 -18.58
C LEU A 33 -3.30 -3.92 -19.85
N ASN A 34 -4.33 -3.66 -20.63
CA ASN A 34 -4.38 -4.09 -22.03
C ASN A 34 -3.19 -3.48 -22.79
N HIS A 35 -2.35 -4.31 -23.36
CA HIS A 35 -1.11 -3.89 -24.03
C HIS A 35 -1.36 -3.09 -25.31
N VAL A 36 -2.58 -3.13 -25.87
CA VAL A 36 -2.94 -2.43 -27.10
C VAL A 36 -3.61 -1.09 -26.80
N THR A 37 -4.56 -1.07 -25.85
CA THR A 37 -5.36 0.12 -25.55
C THR A 37 -4.82 0.93 -24.36
N GLY A 38 -3.99 0.33 -23.50
CA GLY A 38 -3.53 0.93 -22.26
C GLY A 38 -4.64 1.06 -21.20
N GLU A 39 -5.79 0.44 -21.43
CA GLU A 39 -6.88 0.41 -20.46
C GLU A 39 -6.64 -0.64 -19.36
N ILE A 40 -7.16 -0.36 -18.19
CA ILE A 40 -7.15 -1.29 -17.06
C ILE A 40 -8.11 -2.42 -17.35
N GLU A 41 -7.67 -3.66 -17.16
CA GLU A 41 -8.46 -4.86 -17.31
C GLU A 41 -8.84 -5.46 -15.95
N TRP A 42 -9.90 -6.27 -15.96
CA TRP A 42 -10.24 -7.13 -14.82
C TRP A 42 -9.23 -8.26 -14.72
N GLU A 43 -8.66 -8.41 -13.56
CA GLU A 43 -7.82 -9.56 -13.24
C GLU A 43 -8.68 -10.65 -12.60
N ASN A 44 -8.55 -11.85 -13.12
CA ASN A 44 -9.18 -13.04 -12.54
C ASN A 44 -8.14 -14.15 -12.47
N VAL A 45 -7.53 -14.32 -11.34
CA VAL A 45 -6.53 -15.39 -11.13
C VAL A 45 -7.28 -16.67 -10.82
N GLU A 46 -7.16 -17.66 -11.69
CA GLU A 46 -7.71 -19.01 -11.44
C GLU A 46 -7.19 -19.54 -10.11
N HIS A 47 -8.11 -20.04 -9.27
CA HIS A 47 -7.85 -20.53 -7.91
C HIS A 47 -7.57 -19.45 -6.84
N ASP A 48 -7.77 -18.17 -7.13
CA ASP A 48 -7.78 -17.15 -6.10
C ASP A 48 -9.18 -17.09 -5.44
N SER A 49 -9.22 -17.30 -4.13
CA SER A 49 -10.46 -17.25 -3.34
C SER A 49 -11.05 -15.83 -3.23
N GLY A 50 -10.25 -14.80 -3.48
CA GLY A 50 -10.66 -13.40 -3.48
C GLY A 50 -11.62 -13.06 -4.62
N GLY A 51 -11.44 -13.68 -5.79
CA GLY A 51 -12.23 -13.41 -6.99
C GLY A 51 -11.68 -12.26 -7.84
N PRO A 52 -12.45 -11.77 -8.84
CA PRO A 52 -11.98 -10.75 -9.76
C PRO A 52 -11.64 -9.44 -9.08
N THR A 53 -10.51 -8.84 -9.49
CA THR A 53 -10.07 -7.51 -9.08
C THR A 53 -10.04 -6.54 -10.25
N PHE A 54 -10.31 -5.26 -9.97
CA PHE A 54 -10.11 -4.18 -10.91
C PHE A 54 -9.24 -3.10 -10.27
N ALA A 55 -8.12 -2.79 -10.89
CA ALA A 55 -7.13 -1.90 -10.31
C ALA A 55 -6.74 -2.31 -8.88
N GLY A 56 -6.62 -3.62 -8.60
CA GLY A 56 -6.29 -4.18 -7.28
C GLY A 56 -7.44 -4.21 -6.26
N LEU A 57 -8.65 -3.78 -6.63
CA LEU A 57 -9.81 -3.75 -5.74
C LEU A 57 -10.77 -4.92 -6.01
N LEU A 58 -11.29 -5.54 -4.94
CA LEU A 58 -12.12 -6.74 -5.00
C LEU A 58 -13.58 -6.44 -5.34
N LEU A 59 -14.09 -7.09 -6.39
CA LEU A 59 -15.53 -7.06 -6.72
C LEU A 59 -16.36 -7.83 -5.69
N LYS A 60 -15.89 -9.00 -5.26
CA LYS A 60 -16.65 -9.92 -4.40
C LYS A 60 -16.95 -9.35 -3.02
N GLU A 61 -16.05 -8.54 -2.48
CA GLU A 61 -16.22 -7.90 -1.18
C GLU A 61 -17.00 -6.58 -1.27
N GLY A 62 -17.41 -6.18 -2.48
CA GLY A 62 -18.13 -4.94 -2.71
C GLY A 62 -17.25 -3.70 -2.55
N GLU A 63 -15.94 -3.85 -2.64
CA GLU A 63 -15.02 -2.71 -2.63
C GLU A 63 -15.25 -1.82 -3.85
N VAL A 64 -15.50 -2.44 -5.00
CA VAL A 64 -15.74 -1.75 -6.27
C VAL A 64 -16.94 -2.34 -7.00
N SER A 65 -17.65 -1.52 -7.77
CA SER A 65 -18.79 -1.94 -8.60
C SER A 65 -18.34 -2.76 -9.82
N GLN A 66 -19.31 -3.40 -10.50
CA GLN A 66 -19.00 -4.17 -11.74
C GLN A 66 -18.49 -3.28 -12.89
N ASN A 67 -18.85 -2.00 -12.90
CA ASN A 67 -18.42 -1.02 -13.89
C ASN A 67 -17.94 0.24 -13.15
N PRO A 68 -16.78 0.18 -12.50
CA PRO A 68 -16.30 1.28 -11.71
C PRO A 68 -15.91 2.47 -12.58
N ASP A 69 -16.22 3.67 -12.12
CA ASP A 69 -15.70 4.89 -12.72
C ASP A 69 -14.39 5.34 -12.03
N PRO A 70 -13.63 6.26 -12.63
CA PRO A 70 -12.36 6.72 -12.06
C PRO A 70 -12.50 7.33 -10.66
N HIS A 71 -13.61 8.03 -10.37
CA HIS A 71 -13.85 8.64 -9.06
C HIS A 71 -14.14 7.58 -8.00
N GLU A 72 -14.85 6.51 -8.36
CA GLU A 72 -15.10 5.38 -7.49
C GLU A 72 -13.78 4.73 -7.04
N ILE A 73 -12.87 4.43 -7.98
CA ILE A 73 -11.57 3.85 -7.67
C ILE A 73 -10.76 4.76 -6.74
N ALA A 74 -10.64 6.05 -7.09
CA ALA A 74 -9.91 7.00 -6.25
C ALA A 74 -10.52 7.12 -4.85
N ARG A 75 -11.85 7.15 -4.74
CA ARG A 75 -12.57 7.22 -3.47
C ARG A 75 -12.34 5.98 -2.62
N VAL A 76 -12.43 4.78 -3.19
CA VAL A 76 -12.21 3.52 -2.47
C VAL A 76 -10.81 3.46 -1.89
N TYR A 77 -9.77 3.78 -2.67
CA TYR A 77 -8.41 3.85 -2.17
C TYR A 77 -8.23 4.89 -1.07
N TYR A 78 -8.91 6.04 -1.19
CA TYR A 78 -8.84 7.08 -0.18
C TYR A 78 -9.53 6.67 1.13
N GLU A 79 -10.78 6.22 1.07
CA GLU A 79 -11.60 5.92 2.25
C GLU A 79 -11.17 4.61 2.95
N ASN A 80 -10.90 3.56 2.17
CA ASN A 80 -10.63 2.24 2.73
C ASN A 80 -9.18 2.02 3.15
N TYR A 81 -8.24 2.81 2.60
CA TYR A 81 -6.81 2.65 2.88
C TYR A 81 -6.17 3.92 3.42
N TRP A 82 -6.13 5.00 2.64
CA TRP A 82 -5.41 6.23 3.00
C TRP A 82 -5.93 6.88 4.27
N GLN A 83 -7.24 7.04 4.39
CA GLN A 83 -7.89 7.72 5.53
C GLN A 83 -7.64 6.99 6.86
N LYS A 84 -7.55 5.66 6.83
CA LYS A 84 -7.23 4.86 8.02
C LYS A 84 -5.84 5.14 8.58
N LEU A 85 -4.94 5.66 7.75
CA LEU A 85 -3.57 6.03 8.09
C LEU A 85 -3.41 7.50 8.50
N SER A 86 -4.51 8.26 8.58
CA SER A 86 -4.49 9.68 8.94
C SER A 86 -3.78 9.92 10.27
N GLY A 87 -3.06 11.06 10.35
CA GLY A 87 -2.33 11.44 11.55
C GLY A 87 -0.95 10.77 11.69
N LEU A 88 -0.42 10.22 10.61
CA LEU A 88 1.01 9.88 10.48
C LEU A 88 1.78 11.02 9.78
N PRO A 89 3.11 11.13 9.95
CA PRO A 89 3.93 11.94 9.07
C PRO A 89 3.68 11.60 7.61
N VAL A 90 3.61 12.60 6.72
CA VAL A 90 3.16 12.40 5.33
C VAL A 90 3.95 11.32 4.62
N LEU A 91 5.28 11.36 4.70
CA LEU A 91 6.16 10.37 4.07
C LEU A 91 5.91 8.95 4.58
N VAL A 92 5.72 8.79 5.90
CA VAL A 92 5.40 7.49 6.51
C VAL A 92 4.04 7.00 6.02
N GLN A 93 3.05 7.89 5.94
CA GLN A 93 1.72 7.56 5.46
C GLN A 93 1.73 7.12 3.99
N GLU A 94 2.50 7.79 3.13
CA GLU A 94 2.65 7.44 1.71
C GLU A 94 3.20 6.03 1.52
N ILE A 95 4.31 5.73 2.18
CA ILE A 95 4.97 4.43 2.07
C ILE A 95 4.12 3.33 2.72
N LEU A 96 3.52 3.61 3.88
CA LEU A 96 2.67 2.63 4.55
C LEU A 96 1.39 2.36 3.77
N PHE A 97 0.81 3.36 3.10
CA PHE A 97 -0.32 3.18 2.20
C PHE A 97 0.04 2.24 1.04
N PHE A 98 1.16 2.49 0.37
CA PHE A 98 1.61 1.67 -0.75
C PHE A 98 1.85 0.22 -0.35
N GLU A 99 2.56 -0.02 0.75
CA GLU A 99 2.80 -1.38 1.24
C GLU A 99 1.53 -2.01 1.85
N GLY A 100 0.70 -1.21 2.52
CA GLY A 100 -0.54 -1.66 3.15
C GLY A 100 -1.59 -2.17 2.17
N VAL A 101 -1.59 -1.69 0.93
CA VAL A 101 -2.42 -2.25 -0.15
C VAL A 101 -2.01 -3.70 -0.44
N ASN A 102 -0.71 -4.01 -0.41
CA ASN A 102 -0.20 -5.34 -0.72
C ASN A 102 -0.26 -6.33 0.45
N ILE A 103 0.15 -5.90 1.65
CA ILE A 103 0.28 -6.81 2.81
C ILE A 103 -0.85 -6.67 3.85
N GLY A 104 -1.80 -5.79 3.58
CA GLY A 104 -2.86 -5.41 4.52
C GLY A 104 -2.42 -4.31 5.50
N ILE A 105 -3.33 -3.38 5.79
CA ILE A 105 -3.07 -2.21 6.66
C ILE A 105 -2.62 -2.63 8.06
N GLU A 106 -3.27 -3.62 8.67
CA GLU A 106 -2.93 -4.10 10.00
C GLU A 106 -1.48 -4.63 10.06
N THR A 107 -1.10 -5.45 9.08
CA THR A 107 0.26 -5.98 8.96
C THR A 107 1.28 -4.86 8.77
N ALA A 108 0.98 -3.90 7.90
CA ALA A 108 1.85 -2.76 7.65
C ALA A 108 2.02 -1.89 8.92
N VAL A 109 0.94 -1.61 9.65
CA VAL A 109 1.00 -0.88 10.93
C VAL A 109 1.84 -1.62 11.96
N LYS A 110 1.72 -2.94 12.06
CA LYS A 110 2.56 -3.76 12.95
C LYS A 110 4.05 -3.58 12.65
N TYR A 111 4.44 -3.57 11.38
CA TYR A 111 5.84 -3.35 11.00
C TYR A 111 6.30 -1.91 11.24
N LEU A 112 5.42 -0.90 11.08
CA LEU A 112 5.72 0.47 11.50
C LEU A 112 5.97 0.54 13.02
N GLN A 113 5.15 -0.11 13.83
CA GLN A 113 5.33 -0.16 15.29
C GLN A 113 6.68 -0.78 15.67
N LEU A 114 7.06 -1.88 15.02
CA LEU A 114 8.38 -2.48 15.19
C LEU A 114 9.53 -1.56 14.75
N ALA A 115 9.34 -0.82 13.66
CA ALA A 115 10.32 0.18 13.22
C ALA A 115 10.46 1.33 14.22
N CYS A 116 9.34 1.87 14.74
CA CYS A 116 9.37 2.88 15.81
C CYS A 116 10.09 2.37 17.08
N ASN A 117 9.95 1.09 17.40
CA ASN A 117 10.66 0.49 18.53
C ASN A 117 12.17 0.44 18.33
N ASP A 118 12.68 0.32 17.10
CA ASP A 118 14.11 0.44 16.80
C ASP A 118 14.65 1.85 17.13
N TYR A 119 13.78 2.86 17.14
CA TYR A 119 14.08 4.25 17.53
C TYR A 119 13.74 4.56 19.00
N GLY A 120 13.53 3.51 19.83
CA GLY A 120 13.37 3.64 21.27
C GLY A 120 11.92 3.78 21.75
N ALA A 121 10.92 3.70 20.86
CA ALA A 121 9.54 3.57 21.27
C ALA A 121 9.33 2.22 22.01
N ARG A 122 8.24 2.13 22.79
CA ARG A 122 7.86 0.90 23.49
C ARG A 122 6.43 0.55 23.16
N LEU A 123 6.17 0.36 21.87
CA LEU A 123 4.85 0.01 21.36
C LEU A 123 4.63 -1.51 21.45
N ASN A 124 3.39 -1.91 21.73
CA ASN A 124 2.93 -3.24 21.40
C ASN A 124 2.73 -3.28 19.88
N ALA A 125 3.34 -4.24 19.20
CA ALA A 125 3.22 -4.39 17.74
C ALA A 125 1.96 -5.23 17.43
N ASP A 126 0.78 -4.63 17.68
CA ASP A 126 -0.54 -5.25 17.53
C ASP A 126 -1.18 -4.99 16.17
N GLY A 127 -0.63 -4.05 15.38
CA GLY A 127 -1.20 -3.65 14.08
C GLY A 127 -2.30 -2.58 14.19
N GLU A 128 -2.63 -2.11 15.39
CA GLU A 128 -3.60 -1.05 15.60
C GLU A 128 -2.94 0.35 15.51
N LEU A 129 -3.42 1.19 14.60
CA LEU A 129 -2.93 2.56 14.47
C LEU A 129 -3.62 3.48 15.48
N GLY A 130 -3.18 3.39 16.74
CA GLY A 130 -3.62 4.25 17.83
C GLY A 130 -2.75 5.52 17.99
N ASP A 131 -3.14 6.39 18.92
CA ASP A 131 -2.44 7.66 19.18
C ASP A 131 -0.98 7.45 19.60
N LYS A 132 -0.68 6.37 20.36
CA LYS A 132 0.70 6.03 20.74
C LYS A 132 1.58 5.73 19.53
N THR A 133 1.06 5.00 18.54
CA THR A 133 1.79 4.70 17.31
C THR A 133 2.02 5.97 16.49
N ARG A 134 1.01 6.83 16.35
CA ARG A 134 1.14 8.13 15.67
C ARG A 134 2.19 9.02 16.35
N GLN A 135 2.10 9.19 17.66
CA GLN A 135 3.06 9.97 18.43
C GLN A 135 4.49 9.43 18.30
N ALA A 136 4.67 8.09 18.36
CA ALA A 136 5.97 7.48 18.18
C ALA A 136 6.54 7.73 16.79
N ALA A 137 5.74 7.64 15.73
CA ALA A 137 6.18 7.93 14.37
C ALA A 137 6.59 9.41 14.21
N PHE A 138 5.85 10.36 14.78
CA PHE A 138 6.22 11.77 14.79
C PHE A 138 7.46 12.08 15.64
N ALA A 139 7.71 11.31 16.69
CA ALA A 139 8.84 11.53 17.59
C ALA A 139 10.19 11.13 16.98
N VAL A 140 10.21 10.38 15.88
CA VAL A 140 11.45 10.05 15.15
C VAL A 140 11.84 11.23 14.27
N PRO A 141 12.98 11.92 14.51
CA PRO A 141 13.39 13.07 13.69
C PRO A 141 13.76 12.70 12.26
N ASP A 142 14.37 11.50 12.09
CA ASP A 142 14.76 10.93 10.82
C ASP A 142 13.62 10.10 10.22
N GLN A 143 12.71 10.78 9.49
CA GLN A 143 11.56 10.13 8.88
C GLN A 143 11.94 9.18 7.73
N GLU A 144 12.98 9.49 6.98
CA GLU A 144 13.49 8.62 5.91
C GLU A 144 14.09 7.35 6.52
N GLY A 145 14.90 7.48 7.58
CA GLY A 145 15.44 6.35 8.32
C GLY A 145 14.33 5.46 8.92
N LEU A 146 13.27 6.06 9.46
CA LEU A 146 12.09 5.31 9.93
C LEU A 146 11.44 4.50 8.81
N CYS A 147 11.22 5.12 7.65
CA CYS A 147 10.68 4.45 6.48
C CYS A 147 11.59 3.31 6.00
N MET A 148 12.90 3.52 5.97
CA MET A 148 13.86 2.48 5.62
C MET A 148 13.86 1.31 6.63
N ALA A 149 13.75 1.59 7.92
CA ALA A 149 13.60 0.56 8.95
C ALA A 149 12.29 -0.24 8.76
N PHE A 150 11.19 0.45 8.49
CA PHE A 150 9.90 -0.16 8.17
C PHE A 150 9.98 -1.09 6.95
N LEU A 151 10.50 -0.63 5.81
CA LEU A 151 10.69 -1.45 4.63
C LEU A 151 11.64 -2.64 4.89
N GLY A 152 12.64 -2.46 5.75
CA GLY A 152 13.53 -3.53 6.20
C GLY A 152 12.80 -4.63 7.00
N LYS A 153 11.78 -4.27 7.80
CA LYS A 153 10.93 -5.26 8.51
C LYS A 153 10.08 -6.06 7.51
N ILE A 154 9.48 -5.39 6.52
CA ILE A 154 8.68 -6.07 5.48
C ILE A 154 9.57 -6.99 4.64
N ARG A 155 10.78 -6.58 4.28
CA ARG A 155 11.73 -7.46 3.58
C ARG A 155 11.97 -8.77 4.35
N LYS A 156 12.23 -8.67 5.65
CA LYS A 156 12.42 -9.86 6.50
C LYS A 156 11.16 -10.73 6.56
N HIS A 157 9.99 -10.11 6.54
CA HIS A 157 8.73 -10.83 6.49
C HIS A 157 8.61 -11.67 5.20
N TYR A 158 8.89 -11.08 4.04
CA TYR A 158 8.87 -11.82 2.77
C TYR A 158 9.89 -12.96 2.74
N GLU A 159 11.09 -12.72 3.27
CA GLU A 159 12.12 -13.75 3.40
C GLU A 159 11.67 -14.89 4.33
N GLN A 160 10.96 -14.56 5.42
CA GLN A 160 10.39 -15.56 6.31
C GLN A 160 9.28 -16.37 5.65
N ILE A 161 8.38 -15.72 4.87
CA ILE A 161 7.34 -16.45 4.10
C ILE A 161 7.98 -17.49 3.19
N VAL A 162 9.06 -17.16 2.49
CA VAL A 162 9.75 -18.11 1.60
C VAL A 162 10.43 -19.23 2.40
N ASN A 163 11.02 -18.92 3.54
CA ASN A 163 11.62 -19.95 4.41
C ASN A 163 10.58 -20.94 4.92
N ASP A 164 9.41 -20.46 5.33
CA ASP A 164 8.33 -21.28 5.85
C ASP A 164 7.57 -22.00 4.71
N HIS A 165 7.50 -21.39 3.55
CA HIS A 165 6.78 -21.86 2.36
C HIS A 165 7.64 -21.72 1.09
N PRO A 166 8.57 -22.64 0.81
CA PRO A 166 9.50 -22.51 -0.34
C PRO A 166 8.82 -22.38 -1.71
N SER A 167 7.56 -22.82 -1.86
CA SER A 167 6.76 -22.61 -3.07
C SER A 167 6.49 -21.13 -3.39
N GLN A 168 6.65 -20.24 -2.42
CA GLN A 168 6.46 -18.79 -2.55
C GLN A 168 7.72 -18.07 -3.09
N GLU A 169 8.85 -18.78 -3.24
CA GLU A 169 10.11 -18.19 -3.74
C GLU A 169 9.94 -17.46 -5.08
N LYS A 170 9.05 -17.97 -5.93
CA LYS A 170 8.72 -17.35 -7.24
C LYS A 170 8.23 -15.91 -7.14
N PHE A 171 7.67 -15.48 -6.01
CA PHE A 171 7.16 -14.12 -5.79
C PHE A 171 8.19 -13.19 -5.14
N LEU A 172 9.27 -13.74 -4.55
CA LEU A 172 10.22 -12.95 -3.77
C LEU A 172 10.87 -11.81 -4.55
N ALA A 173 11.17 -12.04 -5.83
CA ALA A 173 11.74 -11.01 -6.69
C ALA A 173 10.76 -9.85 -6.89
N GLY A 174 9.49 -10.14 -7.16
CA GLY A 174 8.43 -9.13 -7.27
C GLY A 174 8.26 -8.34 -5.98
N TRP A 175 8.21 -8.99 -4.84
CA TRP A 175 8.11 -8.34 -3.54
C TRP A 175 9.31 -7.42 -3.24
N LYS A 176 10.54 -7.86 -3.57
CA LYS A 176 11.73 -7.01 -3.41
C LYS A 176 11.71 -5.80 -4.33
N ASN A 177 11.28 -5.96 -5.58
CA ASN A 177 11.13 -4.86 -6.53
C ASN A 177 10.09 -3.83 -6.04
N ARG A 178 8.99 -4.28 -5.42
CA ARG A 178 7.99 -3.41 -4.81
C ARG A 178 8.59 -2.56 -3.68
N LEU A 179 9.36 -3.18 -2.77
CA LEU A 179 10.07 -2.44 -1.71
C LEU A 179 11.06 -1.42 -2.28
N ASP A 180 11.72 -1.74 -3.40
CA ASP A 180 12.64 -0.80 -4.05
C ASP A 180 11.87 0.36 -4.74
N ALA A 181 10.68 0.10 -5.27
CA ALA A 181 9.80 1.15 -5.77
C ALA A 181 9.31 2.08 -4.64
N ALA A 182 8.96 1.54 -3.48
CA ALA A 182 8.57 2.33 -2.30
C ALA A 182 9.66 3.32 -1.87
N LYS A 183 10.94 2.96 -2.01
CA LYS A 183 12.06 3.87 -1.75
C LYS A 183 12.10 5.07 -2.69
N GLY A 184 11.48 4.99 -3.85
CA GLY A 184 11.31 6.13 -4.76
C GLY A 184 10.49 7.27 -4.17
N LEU A 185 9.70 7.03 -3.12
CA LEU A 185 8.99 8.06 -2.37
C LEU A 185 9.89 8.83 -1.38
N LEU A 186 11.11 8.33 -1.11
CA LEU A 186 12.08 8.99 -0.20
C LEU A 186 12.92 10.07 -0.91
N ALA A 187 12.84 10.16 -2.24
CA ALA A 187 13.59 11.13 -3.06
C ALA A 187 12.72 12.37 -3.30
#